data_88f1d601f03336a51ac322912a06c774
#
_entry.id   88f1d601f03336a51ac322912a06c774
#
_cell.length_a   1.000
_cell.length_b   1.000
_cell.length_c   1.000
_cell.angle_alpha   90.00
_cell.angle_beta   90.00
_cell.angle_gamma   90.00
#
_symmetry.space_group_name_H-M   'P 1'
#
loop_
_entity.id
_entity.type
_entity.pdbx_description
1 polymer ?
#
loop_
_entity_poly.entity_id
_entity_poly.type
_entity_poly.pdbx_seq_one_letter_code
_entity_poly.pdbx_strand_id
1 'polypeptide(L)'
;MNKLYKAAIFLFLGLVVFSFSSDDELKTIFTIKSTSDFFTTDNLGNTYLIKGEEIKKYSQTGDLLKIFSNKTTGKITSLDATNPLRILVFYKDFATILIIDDLLSQNGDPMNLLDYSLEQSDAICTSFNNGIWFFNRENMELVRLDETFKPVVNTGNLNRLLGADFKPNFMIENNGYLYLNNPTDGVYVFDIYGTYFKTIPIKNLQRFQVKDNNMFYYTGGVLKSYNIKDLTQKELPFKNVIDIRVEKENYFLFYPDSVVVKTNN
;
A
#
# COMPACT_ATOMS: atom_id res chain seq x y z
N MET A 1 61.06 35.86 18.88
CA MET A 1 61.00 35.15 17.59
C MET A 1 59.92 34.03 17.75
N ASN A 2 58.72 34.36 17.40
CA ASN A 2 57.60 33.42 17.55
C ASN A 2 57.28 32.77 16.19
N LYS A 3 57.45 31.48 16.13
CA LYS A 3 56.98 30.68 14.96
C LYS A 3 55.55 30.22 15.19
N LEU A 4 54.61 30.81 14.44
CA LEU A 4 53.23 30.39 14.32
C LEU A 4 53.16 29.13 13.45
N TYR A 5 52.76 28.00 14.05
CA TYR A 5 52.36 26.79 13.30
C TYR A 5 50.92 26.92 12.85
N LYS A 6 50.71 27.09 11.54
CA LYS A 6 49.39 26.95 10.92
C LYS A 6 49.07 25.48 10.80
N ALA A 7 48.12 25.00 11.62
CA ALA A 7 47.54 23.69 11.45
C ALA A 7 46.50 23.77 10.32
N ALA A 8 46.78 23.13 9.20
CA ALA A 8 45.83 22.93 8.11
C ALA A 8 44.95 21.75 8.48
N ILE A 9 43.69 22.01 8.81
CA ILE A 9 42.66 20.98 8.97
C ILE A 9 42.20 20.59 7.57
N PHE A 10 42.63 19.42 7.08
CA PHE A 10 42.07 18.80 5.89
C PHE A 10 40.72 18.16 6.26
N LEU A 11 39.64 18.85 5.89
CA LEU A 11 38.28 18.30 5.93
C LEU A 11 38.15 17.29 4.78
N PHE A 12 38.30 16.01 5.08
CA PHE A 12 38.07 14.94 4.13
C PHE A 12 36.56 14.80 3.96
N LEU A 13 35.97 15.49 2.98
CA LEU A 13 34.60 15.32 2.57
C LEU A 13 34.53 13.98 1.81
N GLY A 14 34.19 12.91 2.53
CA GLY A 14 33.95 11.61 1.93
C GLY A 14 32.74 11.70 0.98
N LEU A 15 33.05 11.79 -0.32
CA LEU A 15 32.03 11.65 -1.38
C LEU A 15 31.56 10.21 -1.35
N VAL A 16 30.43 9.93 -0.67
CA VAL A 16 29.74 8.64 -0.78
C VAL A 16 29.08 8.64 -2.16
N VAL A 17 29.76 8.04 -3.13
CA VAL A 17 29.19 7.78 -4.46
C VAL A 17 28.18 6.66 -4.28
N PHE A 18 26.91 7.01 -4.11
CA PHE A 18 25.83 6.06 -4.26
C PHE A 18 25.74 5.67 -5.73
N SER A 19 26.05 4.41 -6.02
CA SER A 19 25.80 3.83 -7.32
C SER A 19 24.28 3.78 -7.51
N PHE A 20 23.72 4.72 -8.27
CA PHE A 20 22.33 4.69 -8.68
C PHE A 20 22.21 3.75 -9.85
N SER A 21 21.55 2.61 -9.64
CA SER A 21 21.00 1.85 -10.76
C SER A 21 19.93 2.73 -11.42
N SER A 22 20.02 2.95 -12.71
CA SER A 22 19.02 3.72 -13.46
C SER A 22 17.92 2.80 -13.99
N ASP A 23 16.74 3.35 -14.28
CA ASP A 23 15.64 2.61 -14.96
C ASP A 23 16.11 1.92 -16.25
N ASP A 24 17.12 2.47 -16.91
CA ASP A 24 17.72 1.93 -18.15
C ASP A 24 18.49 0.61 -17.93
N GLU A 25 18.87 0.27 -16.70
CA GLU A 25 19.53 -1.02 -16.38
C GLU A 25 18.53 -2.16 -16.16
N LEU A 26 17.24 -1.84 -15.98
CA LEU A 26 16.20 -2.86 -15.74
C LEU A 26 15.68 -3.44 -17.05
N LYS A 27 15.64 -4.77 -17.11
CA LYS A 27 15.09 -5.50 -18.26
C LYS A 27 13.57 -5.55 -18.20
N THR A 28 12.89 -5.15 -19.27
CA THR A 28 11.44 -5.35 -19.41
C THR A 28 11.12 -6.83 -19.61
N ILE A 29 10.23 -7.36 -18.76
CA ILE A 29 9.73 -8.74 -18.87
C ILE A 29 8.52 -8.78 -19.80
N PHE A 30 7.51 -7.94 -19.51
CA PHE A 30 6.30 -7.80 -20.33
C PHE A 30 5.63 -6.44 -20.13
N THR A 31 4.65 -6.16 -20.98
CA THR A 31 3.83 -4.94 -20.91
C THR A 31 2.36 -5.30 -21.08
N ILE A 32 1.51 -4.85 -20.14
CA ILE A 32 0.06 -4.91 -20.24
C ILE A 32 -0.43 -3.55 -20.75
N LYS A 33 -0.98 -3.49 -21.96
CA LYS A 33 -1.61 -2.27 -22.49
C LYS A 33 -3.06 -2.22 -22.02
N SER A 34 -3.37 -1.30 -21.13
CA SER A 34 -4.74 -1.08 -20.62
C SER A 34 -4.78 0.23 -19.87
N THR A 35 -5.86 0.99 -20.03
CA THR A 35 -6.15 2.15 -19.19
C THR A 35 -6.87 1.68 -17.93
N SER A 36 -6.47 2.18 -16.76
CA SER A 36 -7.10 1.88 -15.48
C SER A 36 -7.04 3.08 -14.54
N ASP A 37 -7.94 3.11 -13.54
CA ASP A 37 -7.97 4.16 -12.54
C ASP A 37 -6.85 3.97 -11.53
N PHE A 38 -6.59 2.72 -11.16
CA PHE A 38 -5.47 2.29 -10.32
C PHE A 38 -5.17 0.81 -10.56
N PHE A 39 -4.08 0.35 -9.97
CA PHE A 39 -3.69 -1.05 -10.04
C PHE A 39 -3.20 -1.55 -8.67
N THR A 40 -3.14 -2.87 -8.54
CA THR A 40 -2.46 -3.55 -7.42
C THR A 40 -1.89 -4.88 -7.88
N THR A 41 -1.08 -5.49 -7.04
CA THR A 41 -0.49 -6.82 -7.26
C THR A 41 -0.78 -7.71 -6.06
N ASP A 42 -0.74 -9.02 -6.26
CA ASP A 42 -0.68 -9.98 -5.17
C ASP A 42 0.76 -10.48 -4.93
N ASN A 43 0.96 -11.24 -3.87
CA ASN A 43 2.26 -11.80 -3.51
C ASN A 43 2.75 -12.90 -4.46
N LEU A 44 1.89 -13.40 -5.35
CA LEU A 44 2.25 -14.35 -6.41
C LEU A 44 2.82 -13.61 -7.62
N GLY A 45 2.57 -12.30 -7.77
CA GLY A 45 2.99 -11.47 -8.89
C GLY A 45 1.92 -11.32 -9.98
N ASN A 46 0.66 -11.66 -9.69
CA ASN A 46 -0.43 -11.31 -10.58
C ASN A 46 -0.73 -9.81 -10.47
N THR A 47 -1.18 -9.22 -11.58
CA THR A 47 -1.54 -7.81 -11.68
C THR A 47 -3.05 -7.66 -11.77
N TYR A 48 -3.59 -6.75 -10.99
CA TYR A 48 -5.00 -6.37 -11.01
C TYR A 48 -5.12 -4.93 -11.49
N LEU A 49 -5.84 -4.72 -12.60
CA LEU A 49 -6.16 -3.41 -13.14
C LEU A 49 -7.62 -3.09 -12.86
N ILE A 50 -7.87 -1.94 -12.23
CA ILE A 50 -9.20 -1.53 -11.82
C ILE A 50 -9.64 -0.31 -12.62
N LYS A 51 -10.83 -0.37 -13.24
CA LYS A 51 -11.44 0.74 -13.96
C LYS A 51 -12.96 0.79 -13.68
N GLY A 52 -13.40 1.83 -12.97
CA GLY A 52 -14.79 1.93 -12.54
C GLY A 52 -15.21 0.74 -11.70
N GLU A 53 -16.14 -0.06 -12.20
CA GLU A 53 -16.64 -1.29 -11.57
C GLU A 53 -15.97 -2.57 -12.04
N GLU A 54 -14.96 -2.47 -12.90
CA GLU A 54 -14.29 -3.63 -13.53
C GLU A 54 -12.93 -3.91 -12.89
N ILE A 55 -12.62 -5.19 -12.68
CA ILE A 55 -11.30 -5.72 -12.31
C ILE A 55 -10.84 -6.65 -13.41
N LYS A 56 -9.63 -6.41 -13.96
CA LYS A 56 -8.93 -7.35 -14.85
C LYS A 56 -7.74 -7.94 -14.12
N LYS A 57 -7.69 -9.28 -14.02
CA LYS A 57 -6.57 -10.02 -13.47
C LYS A 57 -5.67 -10.54 -14.58
N TYR A 58 -4.37 -10.25 -14.48
CA TYR A 58 -3.32 -10.73 -15.38
C TYR A 58 -2.34 -11.62 -14.63
N SER A 59 -1.80 -12.62 -15.35
CA SER A 59 -0.79 -13.53 -14.84
C SER A 59 0.57 -12.85 -14.64
N GLN A 60 1.51 -13.60 -14.06
CA GLN A 60 2.92 -13.22 -13.92
C GLN A 60 3.65 -13.06 -15.28
N THR A 61 3.04 -13.48 -16.38
CA THR A 61 3.53 -13.37 -17.75
C THR A 61 2.80 -12.32 -18.57
N GLY A 62 1.83 -11.62 -17.95
CA GLY A 62 1.05 -10.56 -18.60
C GLY A 62 -0.18 -11.03 -19.37
N ASP A 63 -0.56 -12.31 -19.25
CA ASP A 63 -1.74 -12.86 -19.90
C ASP A 63 -3.00 -12.52 -19.11
N LEU A 64 -4.06 -12.09 -19.79
CA LEU A 64 -5.36 -11.84 -19.16
C LEU A 64 -5.97 -13.16 -18.69
N LEU A 65 -6.15 -13.30 -17.37
CA LEU A 65 -6.71 -14.50 -16.74
C LEU A 65 -8.21 -14.41 -16.56
N LYS A 66 -8.70 -13.31 -15.99
CA LYS A 66 -10.11 -13.12 -15.60
C LYS A 66 -10.51 -11.65 -15.66
N ILE A 67 -11.82 -11.45 -15.83
CA ILE A 67 -12.48 -10.15 -15.70
C ILE A 67 -13.65 -10.33 -14.72
N PHE A 68 -13.73 -9.39 -13.78
CA PHE A 68 -14.88 -9.24 -12.88
C PHE A 68 -15.52 -7.89 -13.11
N SER A 69 -16.83 -7.81 -13.10
CA SER A 69 -17.56 -6.54 -13.14
C SER A 69 -18.86 -6.67 -12.35
N ASN A 70 -19.11 -5.70 -11.47
CA ASN A 70 -20.35 -5.60 -10.72
C ASN A 70 -20.96 -4.21 -10.90
N LYS A 71 -21.87 -4.09 -11.86
CA LYS A 71 -22.52 -2.83 -12.20
C LYS A 71 -23.54 -2.34 -11.17
N THR A 72 -23.92 -3.18 -10.22
CA THR A 72 -24.96 -2.84 -9.22
C THR A 72 -24.37 -2.16 -7.98
N THR A 73 -23.06 -2.35 -7.71
CA THR A 73 -22.39 -1.85 -6.51
C THR A 73 -21.55 -0.59 -6.77
N GLY A 74 -21.54 -0.09 -8.03
CA GLY A 74 -20.86 1.15 -8.39
C GLY A 74 -19.33 1.03 -8.48
N LYS A 75 -18.64 2.19 -8.35
CA LYS A 75 -17.19 2.28 -8.56
C LYS A 75 -16.41 1.64 -7.41
N ILE A 76 -15.39 0.85 -7.78
CA ILE A 76 -14.45 0.25 -6.82
C ILE A 76 -13.54 1.35 -6.26
N THR A 77 -13.52 1.50 -4.94
CA THR A 77 -12.69 2.48 -4.25
C THR A 77 -11.30 1.93 -3.95
N SER A 78 -11.22 0.69 -3.47
CA SER A 78 -9.95 0.00 -3.23
C SER A 78 -10.07 -1.50 -3.44
N LEU A 79 -8.94 -2.13 -3.73
CA LEU A 79 -8.77 -3.56 -3.86
C LEU A 79 -7.58 -3.97 -3.00
N ASP A 80 -7.82 -4.87 -2.03
CA ASP A 80 -6.75 -5.49 -1.26
C ASP A 80 -6.60 -6.95 -1.69
N ALA A 81 -5.54 -7.22 -2.45
CA ALA A 81 -5.15 -8.54 -2.95
C ALA A 81 -3.97 -9.13 -2.15
N THR A 82 -3.72 -8.67 -0.93
CA THR A 82 -2.65 -9.19 -0.05
C THR A 82 -2.80 -10.70 0.17
N ASN A 83 -4.04 -11.17 0.31
CA ASN A 83 -4.38 -12.59 0.25
C ASN A 83 -5.07 -12.89 -1.10
N PRO A 84 -4.40 -13.52 -2.08
CA PRO A 84 -4.97 -13.78 -3.40
C PRO A 84 -6.17 -14.74 -3.39
N LEU A 85 -6.33 -15.55 -2.33
CA LEU A 85 -7.49 -16.45 -2.16
C LEU A 85 -8.70 -15.78 -1.51
N ARG A 86 -8.51 -14.56 -0.99
CA ARG A 86 -9.54 -13.77 -0.32
C ARG A 86 -9.28 -12.29 -0.53
N ILE A 87 -9.68 -11.80 -1.69
CA ILE A 87 -9.48 -10.42 -2.13
C ILE A 87 -10.64 -9.57 -1.63
N LEU A 88 -10.34 -8.44 -0.95
CA LEU A 88 -11.35 -7.48 -0.54
C LEU A 88 -11.56 -6.43 -1.62
N VAL A 89 -12.80 -6.26 -2.05
CA VAL A 89 -13.23 -5.20 -2.98
C VAL A 89 -14.10 -4.22 -2.20
N PHE A 90 -13.66 -2.99 -2.08
CA PHE A 90 -14.37 -1.96 -1.32
C PHE A 90 -15.06 -0.95 -2.22
N TYR A 91 -16.34 -0.77 -1.99
CA TYR A 91 -17.24 0.20 -2.62
C TYR A 91 -17.67 1.23 -1.57
N LYS A 92 -16.84 2.25 -1.37
CA LYS A 92 -17.04 3.25 -0.31
C LYS A 92 -18.38 4.00 -0.45
N ASP A 93 -18.75 4.39 -1.67
CA ASP A 93 -19.97 5.16 -1.94
C ASP A 93 -21.24 4.36 -1.60
N PHE A 94 -21.16 3.04 -1.58
CA PHE A 94 -22.25 2.14 -1.23
C PHE A 94 -22.07 1.46 0.13
N ALA A 95 -21.03 1.86 0.88
CA ALA A 95 -20.69 1.27 2.18
C ALA A 95 -20.69 -0.27 2.13
N THR A 96 -20.11 -0.85 1.08
CA THR A 96 -20.19 -2.29 0.81
C THR A 96 -18.82 -2.88 0.54
N ILE A 97 -18.60 -4.09 1.04
CA ILE A 97 -17.44 -4.92 0.71
C ILE A 97 -17.91 -6.19 0.01
N LEU A 98 -17.22 -6.54 -1.06
CA LEU A 98 -17.26 -7.89 -1.62
C LEU A 98 -15.97 -8.62 -1.28
N ILE A 99 -16.10 -9.92 -1.00
CA ILE A 99 -14.97 -10.83 -0.93
C ILE A 99 -15.02 -11.70 -2.19
N ILE A 100 -13.92 -11.71 -2.93
CA ILE A 100 -13.78 -12.53 -4.13
C ILE A 100 -12.56 -13.44 -4.00
N ASP A 101 -12.58 -14.56 -4.70
CA ASP A 101 -11.50 -15.55 -4.72
C ASP A 101 -10.46 -15.26 -5.82
N ASP A 102 -9.52 -16.16 -6.00
CA ASP A 102 -8.46 -16.07 -7.01
C ASP A 102 -8.97 -16.19 -8.46
N LEU A 103 -10.17 -16.74 -8.65
CA LEU A 103 -10.86 -16.79 -9.94
C LEU A 103 -11.75 -15.56 -10.18
N LEU A 104 -11.70 -14.57 -9.29
CA LEU A 104 -12.55 -13.39 -9.23
C LEU A 104 -14.05 -13.77 -9.09
N SER A 105 -14.35 -14.91 -8.47
CA SER A 105 -15.72 -15.31 -8.14
C SER A 105 -16.09 -14.77 -6.76
N GLN A 106 -17.31 -14.28 -6.62
CA GLN A 106 -17.80 -13.79 -5.33
C GLN A 106 -17.89 -14.93 -4.32
N ASN A 107 -17.34 -14.71 -3.13
CA ASN A 107 -17.34 -15.64 -2.01
C ASN A 107 -18.21 -15.09 -0.87
N GLY A 108 -19.42 -15.63 -0.73
CA GLY A 108 -20.42 -15.16 0.23
C GLY A 108 -21.22 -13.96 -0.26
N ASP A 109 -22.12 -13.47 0.59
CA ASP A 109 -22.94 -12.29 0.31
C ASP A 109 -22.12 -11.00 0.49
N PRO A 110 -22.49 -9.91 -0.22
CA PRO A 110 -21.90 -8.60 0.02
C PRO A 110 -22.11 -8.16 1.48
N MET A 111 -21.03 -7.70 2.10
CA MET A 111 -21.09 -7.14 3.45
C MET A 111 -21.55 -5.68 3.38
N ASN A 112 -22.71 -5.38 3.93
CA ASN A 112 -23.20 -4.02 4.10
C ASN A 112 -22.63 -3.43 5.39
N LEU A 113 -21.84 -2.36 5.29
CA LEU A 113 -21.18 -1.75 6.46
C LEU A 113 -22.14 -1.03 7.41
N LEU A 114 -23.34 -0.69 6.96
CA LEU A 114 -24.40 -0.15 7.85
C LEU A 114 -24.79 -1.14 8.97
N ASP A 115 -24.76 -2.45 8.68
CA ASP A 115 -25.11 -3.49 9.67
C ASP A 115 -24.09 -3.55 10.83
N TYR A 116 -22.94 -2.90 10.67
CA TYR A 116 -21.84 -2.90 11.62
C TYR A 116 -21.51 -1.50 12.16
N SER A 117 -22.28 -0.46 11.78
CA SER A 117 -21.97 0.94 12.09
C SER A 117 -20.58 1.37 11.59
N LEU A 118 -20.20 0.89 10.39
CA LEU A 118 -18.91 1.12 9.73
C LEU A 118 -19.06 1.79 8.36
N GLU A 119 -20.23 2.32 8.02
CA GLU A 119 -20.54 2.97 6.73
C GLU A 119 -19.66 4.20 6.46
N GLN A 120 -19.14 4.84 7.51
CA GLN A 120 -18.22 5.97 7.41
C GLN A 120 -16.75 5.55 7.39
N SER A 121 -16.44 4.35 6.90
CA SER A 121 -15.05 3.89 6.79
C SER A 121 -14.32 4.57 5.64
N ASP A 122 -13.18 5.20 5.92
CA ASP A 122 -12.32 5.84 4.92
C ASP A 122 -11.27 4.91 4.34
N ALA A 123 -10.78 3.95 5.12
CA ALA A 123 -9.81 2.96 4.72
C ALA A 123 -10.14 1.59 5.32
N ILE A 124 -9.87 0.54 4.55
CA ILE A 124 -10.00 -0.84 4.98
C ILE A 124 -8.79 -1.66 4.50
N CYS A 125 -8.47 -2.73 5.20
CA CYS A 125 -7.55 -3.75 4.69
C CYS A 125 -7.83 -5.12 5.30
N THR A 126 -7.32 -6.16 4.65
CA THR A 126 -7.29 -7.52 5.19
C THR A 126 -6.48 -7.56 6.48
N SER A 127 -6.92 -8.35 7.43
CA SER A 127 -6.21 -8.65 8.68
C SER A 127 -5.90 -10.14 8.78
N PHE A 128 -5.01 -10.51 9.71
CA PHE A 128 -4.68 -11.91 10.00
C PHE A 128 -5.96 -12.72 10.34
N ASN A 129 -5.90 -14.03 10.15
CA ASN A 129 -7.04 -14.93 10.35
C ASN A 129 -8.32 -14.49 9.63
N ASN A 130 -8.17 -14.03 8.37
CA ASN A 130 -9.29 -13.56 7.53
C ASN A 130 -10.15 -12.44 8.13
N GLY A 131 -9.65 -11.72 9.12
CA GLY A 131 -10.28 -10.52 9.65
C GLY A 131 -10.20 -9.34 8.70
N ILE A 132 -10.82 -8.22 9.07
CA ILE A 132 -10.79 -6.98 8.30
C ILE A 132 -10.60 -5.82 9.28
N TRP A 133 -9.67 -4.92 8.96
CA TRP A 133 -9.51 -3.65 9.61
C TRP A 133 -10.30 -2.56 8.90
N PHE A 134 -10.85 -1.66 9.73
CA PHE A 134 -11.58 -0.46 9.31
C PHE A 134 -11.04 0.76 10.04
N PHE A 135 -10.86 1.88 9.34
CA PHE A 135 -10.80 3.17 9.98
C PHE A 135 -12.17 3.83 9.86
N ASN A 136 -12.90 3.88 10.97
CA ASN A 136 -14.20 4.53 11.07
C ASN A 136 -14.00 6.03 11.33
N ARG A 137 -14.32 6.86 10.33
CA ARG A 137 -14.19 8.32 10.42
C ARG A 137 -15.17 8.95 11.41
N GLU A 138 -16.35 8.39 11.60
CA GLU A 138 -17.34 8.96 12.50
C GLU A 138 -16.82 9.02 13.93
N ASN A 139 -16.22 7.96 14.41
CA ASN A 139 -15.66 7.84 15.76
C ASN A 139 -14.16 8.13 15.83
N MET A 140 -13.50 8.30 14.67
CA MET A 140 -12.03 8.43 14.56
C MET A 140 -11.29 7.25 15.20
N GLU A 141 -11.70 6.03 14.90
CA GLU A 141 -11.21 4.82 15.54
C GLU A 141 -10.83 3.73 14.54
N LEU A 142 -9.95 2.83 14.95
CA LEU A 142 -9.72 1.56 14.25
C LEU A 142 -10.62 0.49 14.86
N VAL A 143 -11.31 -0.22 13.99
CA VAL A 143 -12.12 -1.39 14.34
C VAL A 143 -11.60 -2.59 13.56
N ARG A 144 -11.43 -3.73 14.22
CA ARG A 144 -11.13 -5.01 13.58
C ARG A 144 -12.29 -5.97 13.77
N LEU A 145 -12.76 -6.52 12.67
CA LEU A 145 -13.68 -7.66 12.68
C LEU A 145 -12.90 -8.95 12.44
N ASP A 146 -13.33 -10.05 13.06
CA ASP A 146 -12.82 -11.39 12.80
C ASP A 146 -13.41 -12.00 11.50
N GLU A 147 -13.09 -13.27 11.21
CA GLU A 147 -13.62 -13.99 10.03
C GLU A 147 -15.14 -14.19 10.05
N THR A 148 -15.77 -14.06 11.20
CA THR A 148 -17.25 -14.14 11.37
C THR A 148 -17.91 -12.78 11.41
N PHE A 149 -17.14 -11.72 11.08
CA PHE A 149 -17.54 -10.30 11.11
C PHE A 149 -17.95 -9.79 12.50
N LYS A 150 -17.44 -10.37 13.58
CA LYS A 150 -17.62 -9.87 14.94
C LYS A 150 -16.52 -8.89 15.30
N PRO A 151 -16.85 -7.74 15.93
CA PRO A 151 -15.84 -6.81 16.43
C PRO A 151 -14.98 -7.46 17.52
N VAL A 152 -13.66 -7.49 17.30
CA VAL A 152 -12.68 -8.06 18.24
C VAL A 152 -11.66 -7.05 18.73
N VAL A 153 -11.52 -5.91 18.02
CA VAL A 153 -10.69 -4.78 18.43
C VAL A 153 -11.44 -3.48 18.15
N ASN A 154 -11.36 -2.56 19.11
CA ASN A 154 -11.76 -1.16 18.97
C ASN A 154 -10.76 -0.31 19.74
N THR A 155 -10.10 0.63 19.05
CA THR A 155 -9.07 1.47 19.68
C THR A 155 -9.63 2.64 20.47
N GLY A 156 -10.91 2.95 20.28
CA GLY A 156 -11.45 4.25 20.67
C GLY A 156 -10.90 5.40 19.82
N ASN A 157 -11.19 6.62 20.18
CA ASN A 157 -10.90 7.82 19.40
C ASN A 157 -9.39 8.13 19.32
N LEU A 158 -8.79 7.95 18.18
CA LEU A 158 -7.35 8.14 17.93
C LEU A 158 -6.92 9.60 18.04
N ASN A 159 -7.78 10.57 17.64
CA ASN A 159 -7.45 12.00 17.77
C ASN A 159 -7.21 12.34 19.25
N ARG A 160 -8.04 11.78 20.12
CA ARG A 160 -7.91 11.98 21.58
C ARG A 160 -6.72 11.23 22.17
N LEU A 161 -6.51 9.99 21.72
CA LEU A 161 -5.44 9.12 22.24
C LEU A 161 -4.04 9.61 21.85
N LEU A 162 -3.87 10.09 20.62
CA LEU A 162 -2.56 10.40 20.05
C LEU A 162 -2.34 11.89 19.80
N GLY A 163 -3.35 12.74 20.05
CA GLY A 163 -3.23 14.19 19.90
C GLY A 163 -3.00 14.66 18.46
N ALA A 164 -3.47 13.88 17.47
CA ALA A 164 -3.32 14.16 16.05
C ALA A 164 -4.69 14.24 15.35
N ASP A 165 -4.77 15.00 14.24
CA ASP A 165 -5.96 15.04 13.39
C ASP A 165 -5.89 13.94 12.33
N PHE A 166 -6.59 12.83 12.58
CA PHE A 166 -6.57 11.66 11.70
C PHE A 166 -7.47 11.87 10.49
N LYS A 167 -6.84 11.87 9.30
CA LYS A 167 -7.48 11.82 7.98
C LYS A 167 -6.79 10.78 7.10
N PRO A 168 -6.84 9.50 7.50
CA PRO A 168 -6.11 8.47 6.80
C PRO A 168 -6.71 8.22 5.41
N ASN A 169 -5.84 7.89 4.47
CA ASN A 169 -6.22 7.58 3.10
C ASN A 169 -5.88 6.15 2.68
N PHE A 170 -5.07 5.45 3.46
CA PHE A 170 -4.62 4.10 3.14
C PHE A 170 -4.20 3.35 4.41
N MET A 171 -4.41 2.05 4.43
CA MET A 171 -3.84 1.17 5.45
C MET A 171 -3.54 -0.22 4.90
N ILE A 172 -2.64 -0.92 5.55
CA ILE A 172 -2.24 -2.30 5.25
C ILE A 172 -1.76 -2.98 6.52
N GLU A 173 -2.10 -4.25 6.71
CA GLU A 173 -1.50 -5.09 7.75
C GLU A 173 -0.39 -5.95 7.14
N ASN A 174 0.75 -5.99 7.80
CA ASN A 174 1.87 -6.85 7.42
C ASN A 174 2.68 -7.27 8.64
N ASN A 175 3.05 -8.54 8.73
CA ASN A 175 3.89 -9.10 9.80
C ASN A 175 3.43 -8.73 11.21
N GLY A 176 2.12 -8.77 11.49
CA GLY A 176 1.56 -8.50 12.81
C GLY A 176 1.47 -7.02 13.18
N TYR A 177 1.64 -6.13 12.22
CA TYR A 177 1.47 -4.69 12.41
C TYR A 177 0.52 -4.11 11.37
N LEU A 178 -0.37 -3.23 11.83
CA LEU A 178 -1.21 -2.38 11.00
C LEU A 178 -0.48 -1.05 10.77
N TYR A 179 -0.35 -0.66 9.51
CA TYR A 179 0.22 0.59 9.06
C TYR A 179 -0.90 1.49 8.55
N LEU A 180 -1.18 2.59 9.24
CA LEU A 180 -2.22 3.57 8.89
C LEU A 180 -1.56 4.83 8.37
N ASN A 181 -1.78 5.15 7.10
CA ASN A 181 -1.24 6.36 6.48
C ASN A 181 -2.09 7.59 6.82
N ASN A 182 -1.52 8.52 7.56
CA ASN A 182 -2.07 9.87 7.75
C ASN A 182 -1.16 10.86 7.02
N PRO A 183 -1.51 11.34 5.81
CA PRO A 183 -0.58 12.06 4.94
C PRO A 183 0.07 13.30 5.56
N THR A 184 -0.60 13.95 6.51
CA THR A 184 -0.11 15.16 7.19
C THR A 184 1.01 14.86 8.18
N ASP A 185 0.99 13.70 8.81
CA ASP A 185 1.87 13.37 9.94
C ASP A 185 2.88 12.26 9.62
N GLY A 186 2.41 11.25 8.86
CA GLY A 186 3.19 10.06 8.52
C GLY A 186 2.39 8.78 8.63
N VAL A 187 3.09 7.65 8.77
CA VAL A 187 2.48 6.32 8.87
C VAL A 187 2.48 5.88 10.34
N TYR A 188 1.29 5.79 10.92
CA TYR A 188 1.10 5.27 12.28
C TYR A 188 1.09 3.75 12.25
N VAL A 189 1.84 3.16 13.17
CA VAL A 189 2.00 1.70 13.27
C VAL A 189 1.33 1.24 14.56
N PHE A 190 0.43 0.27 14.42
CA PHE A 190 -0.26 -0.38 15.54
C PHE A 190 0.05 -1.88 15.53
N ASP A 191 -0.06 -2.55 16.66
CA ASP A 191 -0.06 -4.01 16.69
C ASP A 191 -1.43 -4.59 16.28
N ILE A 192 -1.53 -5.91 16.22
CA ILE A 192 -2.78 -6.61 15.87
C ILE A 192 -3.92 -6.44 16.89
N TYR A 193 -3.64 -5.87 18.06
CA TYR A 193 -4.61 -5.57 19.10
C TYR A 193 -5.02 -4.09 19.09
N GLY A 194 -4.52 -3.31 18.12
CA GLY A 194 -4.81 -1.89 18.00
C GLY A 194 -4.00 -0.99 18.94
N THR A 195 -2.94 -1.53 19.58
CA THR A 195 -2.06 -0.74 20.42
C THR A 195 -1.09 0.06 19.56
N TYR A 196 -1.02 1.37 19.75
CA TYR A 196 -0.06 2.23 19.06
C TYR A 196 1.38 1.84 19.41
N PHE A 197 2.21 1.66 18.40
CA PHE A 197 3.62 1.30 18.55
C PHE A 197 4.56 2.46 18.24
N LYS A 198 4.46 3.07 17.05
CA LYS A 198 5.30 4.19 16.61
C LYS A 198 4.68 4.93 15.42
N THR A 199 5.26 6.09 15.09
CA THR A 199 5.00 6.78 13.81
C THR A 199 6.26 6.78 12.96
N ILE A 200 6.14 6.40 11.68
CA ILE A 200 7.17 6.57 10.66
C ILE A 200 6.93 7.94 10.01
N PRO A 201 7.88 8.90 10.12
CA PRO A 201 7.64 10.30 9.75
C PRO A 201 7.77 10.55 8.24
N ILE A 202 7.15 9.71 7.41
CA ILE A 202 7.11 9.84 5.95
C ILE A 202 5.76 10.39 5.58
N LYS A 203 5.72 11.65 5.16
CA LYS A 203 4.50 12.42 4.88
C LYS A 203 4.12 12.41 3.40
N ASN A 204 2.88 12.85 3.13
CA ASN A 204 2.33 13.05 1.77
C ASN A 204 2.28 11.77 0.93
N LEU A 205 2.24 10.60 1.57
CA LEU A 205 2.06 9.35 0.85
C LEU A 205 0.60 9.18 0.43
N GLN A 206 0.40 8.65 -0.77
CA GLN A 206 -0.91 8.19 -1.25
C GLN A 206 -1.09 6.72 -0.91
N ARG A 207 -0.10 5.91 -1.24
CA ARG A 207 -0.05 4.46 -1.00
C ARG A 207 1.39 4.02 -0.76
N PHE A 208 1.55 2.84 -0.21
CA PHE A 208 2.83 2.16 -0.04
C PHE A 208 2.62 0.65 0.04
N GLN A 209 3.71 -0.10 -0.01
CA GLN A 209 3.73 -1.52 0.34
C GLN A 209 4.64 -1.71 1.54
N VAL A 210 4.34 -2.71 2.35
CA VAL A 210 5.25 -3.21 3.38
C VAL A 210 5.57 -4.66 3.06
N LYS A 211 6.85 -4.98 2.90
CA LYS A 211 7.34 -6.34 2.64
C LYS A 211 8.56 -6.58 3.51
N ASP A 212 8.54 -7.66 4.23
CA ASP A 212 9.56 -7.96 5.22
C ASP A 212 9.73 -6.78 6.19
N ASN A 213 10.88 -6.12 6.16
CA ASN A 213 11.14 -4.93 6.97
C ASN A 213 11.22 -3.65 6.13
N ASN A 214 10.80 -3.69 4.87
CA ASN A 214 10.91 -2.55 3.98
C ASN A 214 9.53 -1.97 3.64
N MET A 215 9.43 -0.66 3.74
CA MET A 215 8.32 0.12 3.21
C MET A 215 8.71 0.68 1.85
N PHE A 216 7.98 0.29 0.81
CA PHE A 216 8.17 0.79 -0.56
C PHE A 216 7.10 1.82 -0.88
N TYR A 217 7.51 2.98 -1.36
CA TYR A 217 6.61 4.05 -1.77
C TYR A 217 7.18 4.87 -2.92
N TYR A 218 6.31 5.32 -3.80
CA TYR A 218 6.69 6.14 -4.95
C TYR A 218 6.26 7.57 -4.72
N THR A 219 7.20 8.50 -4.87
CA THR A 219 6.95 9.94 -4.72
C THR A 219 7.99 10.75 -5.49
N GLY A 220 7.55 11.85 -6.13
CA GLY A 220 8.46 12.77 -6.82
C GLY A 220 9.29 12.13 -7.94
N GLY A 221 8.79 11.09 -8.62
CA GLY A 221 9.54 10.40 -9.67
C GLY A 221 10.54 9.36 -9.18
N VAL A 222 10.49 9.02 -7.89
CA VAL A 222 11.45 8.10 -7.27
C VAL A 222 10.73 7.03 -6.48
N LEU A 223 11.07 5.75 -6.71
CA LEU A 223 10.74 4.65 -5.82
C LEU A 223 11.72 4.67 -4.65
N LYS A 224 11.19 4.72 -3.44
CA LYS A 224 11.96 4.67 -2.20
C LYS A 224 11.68 3.36 -1.47
N SER A 225 12.73 2.75 -0.93
CA SER A 225 12.67 1.63 -0.02
C SER A 225 13.23 2.07 1.32
N TYR A 226 12.36 2.18 2.32
CA TYR A 226 12.73 2.56 3.69
C TYR A 226 12.71 1.32 4.58
N ASN A 227 13.86 0.97 5.16
CA ASN A 227 13.94 -0.13 6.11
C ASN A 227 13.44 0.31 7.49
N ILE A 228 12.39 -0.35 7.99
CA ILE A 228 11.67 0.02 9.23
C ILE A 228 12.49 -0.27 10.49
N LYS A 229 13.50 -1.17 10.40
CA LYS A 229 14.35 -1.57 11.54
C LYS A 229 15.60 -0.70 11.67
N ASP A 230 16.38 -0.61 10.61
CA ASP A 230 17.67 0.11 10.61
C ASP A 230 17.55 1.55 10.10
N LEU A 231 16.37 1.96 9.65
CA LEU A 231 16.03 3.30 9.17
C LEU A 231 16.79 3.73 7.92
N THR A 232 17.43 2.80 7.22
CA THR A 232 18.12 3.08 5.95
C THR A 232 17.15 3.29 4.82
N GLN A 233 17.53 4.11 3.85
CA GLN A 233 16.71 4.38 2.66
C GLN A 233 17.53 4.11 1.39
N LYS A 234 16.86 3.48 0.41
CA LYS A 234 17.37 3.32 -0.96
C LYS A 234 16.42 4.01 -1.91
N GLU A 235 16.93 4.48 -3.03
CA GLU A 235 16.16 5.20 -4.03
C GLU A 235 16.46 4.65 -5.43
N LEU A 236 15.40 4.53 -6.24
CA LEU A 236 15.50 4.15 -7.64
C LEU A 236 14.62 5.11 -8.47
N PRO A 237 15.21 5.93 -9.35
CA PRO A 237 14.47 6.91 -10.13
C PRO A 237 13.67 6.23 -11.26
N PHE A 238 12.42 6.66 -11.44
CA PHE A 238 11.56 6.28 -12.55
C PHE A 238 10.91 7.53 -13.15
N LYS A 239 10.82 7.60 -14.48
CA LYS A 239 10.23 8.75 -15.18
C LYS A 239 8.81 8.45 -15.65
N ASN A 240 7.93 9.44 -15.52
CA ASN A 240 6.56 9.41 -16.06
C ASN A 240 5.69 8.24 -15.54
N VAL A 241 6.02 7.66 -14.41
CA VAL A 241 5.25 6.61 -13.75
C VAL A 241 4.21 7.25 -12.85
N ILE A 242 3.01 6.68 -12.76
CA ILE A 242 1.95 7.11 -11.85
C ILE A 242 2.12 6.46 -10.48
N ASP A 243 2.35 5.14 -10.47
CA ASP A 243 2.53 4.36 -9.25
C ASP A 243 3.41 3.14 -9.52
N ILE A 244 4.03 2.59 -8.48
CA ILE A 244 4.93 1.44 -8.57
C ILE A 244 4.59 0.43 -7.49
N ARG A 245 4.59 -0.86 -7.90
CA ARG A 245 4.54 -1.99 -6.97
C ARG A 245 5.78 -2.85 -7.12
N VAL A 246 6.19 -3.48 -6.04
CA VAL A 246 7.36 -4.38 -6.01
C VAL A 246 6.91 -5.75 -5.56
N GLU A 247 7.10 -6.77 -6.41
CA GLU A 247 6.82 -8.16 -6.06
C GLU A 247 8.05 -9.02 -6.35
N LYS A 248 8.58 -9.67 -5.31
CA LYS A 248 9.86 -10.38 -5.39
C LYS A 248 10.97 -9.43 -5.90
N GLU A 249 11.57 -9.70 -7.06
CA GLU A 249 12.59 -8.87 -7.70
C GLU A 249 12.06 -8.03 -8.86
N ASN A 250 10.73 -8.01 -9.05
CA ASN A 250 10.09 -7.34 -10.18
C ASN A 250 9.47 -6.00 -9.76
N TYR A 251 9.63 -5.02 -10.63
CA TYR A 251 9.05 -3.68 -10.53
C TYR A 251 7.87 -3.59 -11.50
N PHE A 252 6.69 -3.32 -10.99
CA PHE A 252 5.46 -3.13 -11.75
C PHE A 252 5.21 -1.63 -11.86
N LEU A 253 5.47 -1.07 -13.03
CA LEU A 253 5.42 0.37 -13.30
C LEU A 253 4.09 0.71 -13.96
N PHE A 254 3.27 1.49 -13.28
CA PHE A 254 1.97 1.90 -13.76
C PHE A 254 2.07 3.24 -14.50
N TYR A 255 1.69 3.23 -15.77
CA TYR A 255 1.60 4.38 -16.65
C TYR A 255 0.14 4.69 -17.00
N PRO A 256 -0.18 5.84 -17.63
CA PRO A 256 -1.56 6.20 -17.96
C PRO A 256 -2.28 5.18 -18.86
N ASP A 257 -1.54 4.45 -19.70
CA ASP A 257 -2.05 3.53 -20.72
C ASP A 257 -1.53 2.08 -20.57
N SER A 258 -0.69 1.81 -19.58
CA SER A 258 -0.03 0.50 -19.49
C SER A 258 0.51 0.20 -18.08
N VAL A 259 0.77 -1.08 -17.83
CA VAL A 259 1.67 -1.55 -16.78
C VAL A 259 2.86 -2.23 -17.43
N VAL A 260 4.07 -1.77 -17.13
CA VAL A 260 5.33 -2.37 -17.58
C VAL A 260 5.98 -3.09 -16.41
N VAL A 261 6.32 -4.36 -16.60
CA VAL A 261 7.01 -5.14 -15.57
C VAL A 261 8.48 -5.28 -15.95
N LYS A 262 9.35 -4.87 -15.02
CA LYS A 262 10.80 -4.91 -15.17
C LYS A 262 11.44 -5.68 -14.04
N THR A 263 12.63 -6.25 -14.29
CA THR A 263 13.44 -6.94 -13.29
C THR A 263 14.89 -6.48 -13.34
N ASN A 264 15.62 -6.67 -12.26
CA ASN A 264 17.08 -6.55 -12.31
C ASN A 264 17.66 -7.63 -13.22
N ASN A 265 18.76 -7.30 -13.94
CA ASN A 265 19.50 -8.26 -14.75
C ASN A 265 20.23 -9.29 -13.89
#